data_4f20c9579d1c14c2de3363289a9ca3ef
#
_entry.id   4f20c9579d1c14c2de3363289a9ca3ef
#
_cell.length_a   1.000
_cell.length_b   1.000
_cell.length_c   1.000
_cell.angle_alpha   90.00
_cell.angle_beta   90.00
_cell.angle_gamma   90.00
#
_symmetry.space_group_name_H-M   'P 1'
#
loop_
_entity.id
_entity.type
_entity.pdbx_description
1 polymer ?
#
loop_
_entity_poly.entity_id
_entity_poly.type
_entity_poly.pdbx_seq_one_letter_code
_entity_poly.pdbx_strand_id
1 'polypeptide(L)'
;MEIERKTLRICALVVLTSVLLRLFGGSFWESTVRALGSPEVASALLFLETGRYVRPSEIPEQKTPIFTPAPQKSEDPPVLPVFSQTDADLVEIRNTSGYDVEAAALLENNLNWNLHANAPTVLILHTHGTESYTKTENYAETTKYRTQDTGYNVVSIGDRVTELLENAGIRVVHDRTMHDTPSYDYSYTAARQATAKILSQYPDISLVLDLHRDSMESSSGNQITATVPTPKGDAAQLMLVMGSNGNGQNHPDWEKNLSLAVKLHAQLEKSCPGICRPPPTTRPAV
;
A
#
# COMPACT_ATOMS: atom_id res chain seq x y z
N MET A 1 15.46 1.86 -44.91
CA MET A 1 15.79 3.30 -44.95
C MET A 1 15.06 4.14 -43.88
N GLU A 2 13.75 4.04 -43.73
CA GLU A 2 13.03 4.87 -42.73
C GLU A 2 13.25 4.38 -41.29
N ILE A 3 13.31 3.09 -41.06
CA ILE A 3 13.59 2.45 -39.74
C ILE A 3 15.04 2.77 -39.30
N GLU A 4 16.00 2.70 -40.19
CA GLU A 4 17.39 3.05 -39.87
C GLU A 4 17.55 4.51 -39.47
N ARG A 5 16.84 5.44 -40.13
CA ARG A 5 16.87 6.86 -39.77
C ARG A 5 16.23 7.13 -38.40
N LYS A 6 15.19 6.38 -38.05
CA LYS A 6 14.56 6.50 -36.68
C LYS A 6 15.50 5.96 -35.62
N THR A 7 16.12 4.78 -35.88
CA THR A 7 17.11 4.19 -34.96
C THR A 7 18.31 5.10 -34.75
N LEU A 8 18.85 5.68 -35.83
CA LEU A 8 19.98 6.58 -35.77
C LEU A 8 19.66 7.85 -34.97
N ARG A 9 18.44 8.41 -35.11
CA ARG A 9 17.99 9.57 -34.35
C ARG A 9 17.83 9.25 -32.85
N ILE A 10 17.32 8.08 -32.51
CA ILE A 10 17.20 7.63 -31.12
C ILE A 10 18.59 7.44 -30.50
N CYS A 11 19.49 6.77 -31.19
CA CYS A 11 20.87 6.60 -30.72
C CYS A 11 21.60 7.94 -30.55
N ALA A 12 21.44 8.88 -31.49
CA ALA A 12 22.01 10.22 -31.38
C ALA A 12 21.44 11.00 -30.20
N LEU A 13 20.13 10.88 -29.92
CA LEU A 13 19.48 11.51 -28.78
C LEU A 13 19.99 10.93 -27.46
N VAL A 14 20.14 9.61 -27.35
CA VAL A 14 20.67 8.93 -26.16
C VAL A 14 22.13 9.33 -25.89
N VAL A 15 22.96 9.39 -26.94
CA VAL A 15 24.36 9.84 -26.80
C VAL A 15 24.43 11.31 -26.39
N LEU A 16 23.63 12.18 -27.01
CA LEU A 16 23.59 13.60 -26.69
C LEU A 16 23.13 13.83 -25.23
N THR A 17 22.08 13.15 -24.79
CA THR A 17 21.62 13.19 -23.38
C THR A 17 22.69 12.69 -22.42
N SER A 18 23.38 11.60 -22.75
CA SER A 18 24.45 11.07 -21.91
C SER A 18 25.66 12.03 -21.79
N VAL A 19 25.99 12.72 -22.87
CA VAL A 19 27.07 13.72 -22.87
C VAL A 19 26.66 14.96 -22.08
N LEU A 20 25.42 15.44 -22.24
CA LEU A 20 24.89 16.57 -21.48
C LEU A 20 24.84 16.27 -19.98
N LEU A 21 24.43 15.06 -19.60
CA LEU A 21 24.43 14.61 -18.21
C LEU A 21 25.83 14.59 -17.57
N ARG A 22 26.88 14.29 -18.37
CA ARG A 22 28.27 14.30 -17.87
C ARG A 22 28.87 15.70 -17.80
N LEU A 23 28.45 16.63 -18.66
CA LEU A 23 29.00 17.98 -18.73
C LEU A 23 28.41 18.95 -17.70
N PHE A 24 27.18 18.76 -17.28
CA PHE A 24 26.45 19.74 -16.46
C PHE A 24 26.34 19.41 -14.98
N GLY A 25 26.91 18.30 -14.50
CA GLY A 25 27.06 18.01 -13.06
C GLY A 25 25.76 17.91 -12.24
N GLY A 26 25.87 17.80 -10.93
CA GLY A 26 24.76 17.54 -9.99
C GLY A 26 23.61 18.56 -9.98
N SER A 27 23.91 19.86 -10.19
CA SER A 27 22.88 20.91 -10.18
C SER A 27 21.90 20.83 -11.37
N PHE A 28 22.39 20.38 -12.52
CA PHE A 28 21.53 20.12 -13.68
C PHE A 28 20.61 18.93 -13.45
N TRP A 29 21.11 17.87 -12.80
CA TRP A 29 20.33 16.70 -12.46
C TRP A 29 19.23 17.02 -11.46
N GLU A 30 19.54 17.77 -10.41
CA GLU A 30 18.54 18.24 -9.44
C GLU A 30 17.45 19.10 -10.09
N SER A 31 17.83 19.99 -11.00
CA SER A 31 16.88 20.82 -11.75
C SER A 31 16.01 20.00 -12.68
N THR A 32 16.57 18.97 -13.32
CA THR A 32 15.85 18.08 -14.23
C THR A 32 14.89 17.18 -13.47
N VAL A 33 15.31 16.60 -12.35
CA VAL A 33 14.44 15.78 -11.48
C VAL A 33 13.31 16.63 -10.91
N ARG A 34 13.60 17.86 -10.49
CA ARG A 34 12.59 18.79 -10.01
C ARG A 34 11.60 19.18 -11.11
N ALA A 35 12.07 19.41 -12.35
CA ALA A 35 11.21 19.71 -13.49
C ALA A 35 10.35 18.51 -13.88
N LEU A 36 10.90 17.28 -13.87
CA LEU A 36 10.16 16.04 -14.16
C LEU A 36 9.08 15.75 -13.09
N GLY A 37 9.29 16.21 -11.86
CA GLY A 37 8.31 16.12 -10.78
C GLY A 37 7.30 17.27 -10.74
N SER A 38 7.36 18.21 -11.69
CA SER A 38 6.44 19.35 -11.70
C SER A 38 5.03 18.93 -12.17
N PRO A 39 3.97 19.58 -11.63
CA PRO A 39 2.59 19.34 -12.05
C PRO A 39 2.35 19.51 -13.56
N GLU A 40 3.11 20.39 -14.21
CA GLU A 40 3.02 20.64 -15.66
C GLU A 40 3.50 19.43 -16.47
N VAL A 41 4.64 18.83 -16.07
CA VAL A 41 5.18 17.63 -16.72
C VAL A 41 4.29 16.43 -16.43
N ALA A 42 3.79 16.29 -15.21
CA ALA A 42 2.84 15.23 -14.86
C ALA A 42 1.55 15.36 -15.70
N SER A 43 1.02 16.57 -15.88
CA SER A 43 -0.12 16.84 -16.75
C SER A 43 0.14 16.46 -18.21
N ALA A 44 1.33 16.82 -18.73
CA ALA A 44 1.72 16.48 -20.10
C ALA A 44 1.88 14.97 -20.31
N LEU A 45 2.47 14.26 -19.35
CA LEU A 45 2.60 12.79 -19.39
C LEU A 45 1.24 12.10 -19.33
N LEU A 46 0.34 12.56 -18.45
CA LEU A 46 -1.03 12.06 -18.38
C LEU A 46 -1.80 12.27 -19.69
N PHE A 47 -1.62 13.42 -20.33
CA PHE A 47 -2.20 13.69 -21.65
C PHE A 47 -1.67 12.74 -22.73
N LEU A 48 -0.35 12.48 -22.75
CA LEU A 48 0.26 11.57 -23.72
C LEU A 48 -0.20 10.11 -23.53
N GLU A 49 -0.45 9.69 -22.29
CA GLU A 49 -0.84 8.32 -21.97
C GLU A 49 -2.34 8.08 -22.12
N THR A 50 -3.16 9.06 -21.71
CA THR A 50 -4.64 8.86 -21.62
C THR A 50 -5.44 9.63 -22.67
N GLY A 51 -4.80 10.56 -23.38
CA GLY A 51 -5.48 11.50 -24.29
C GLY A 51 -6.35 12.56 -23.56
N ARG A 52 -6.32 12.59 -22.22
CA ARG A 52 -7.06 13.55 -21.39
C ARG A 52 -6.12 14.58 -20.80
N TYR A 53 -6.45 15.85 -21.00
CA TYR A 53 -5.72 16.94 -20.36
C TYR A 53 -6.22 17.17 -18.94
N VAL A 54 -5.35 16.94 -17.95
CA VAL A 54 -5.58 17.27 -16.55
C VAL A 54 -4.83 18.58 -16.26
N ARG A 55 -5.51 19.59 -15.74
CA ARG A 55 -4.85 20.87 -15.43
C ARG A 55 -3.81 20.67 -14.33
N PRO A 56 -2.63 21.34 -14.41
CA PRO A 56 -1.62 21.26 -13.35
C PRO A 56 -2.15 21.55 -11.95
N SER A 57 -3.12 22.46 -11.84
CA SER A 57 -3.80 22.81 -10.57
C SER A 57 -4.76 21.72 -10.04
N GLU A 58 -5.11 20.73 -10.85
CA GLU A 58 -5.97 19.60 -10.48
C GLU A 58 -5.14 18.37 -10.08
N ILE A 59 -3.81 18.42 -10.28
CA ILE A 59 -2.89 17.40 -9.79
C ILE A 59 -2.61 17.72 -8.31
N PRO A 60 -3.00 16.81 -7.39
CA PRO A 60 -2.80 17.07 -5.96
C PRO A 60 -1.32 17.29 -5.67
N GLU A 61 -1.01 18.38 -4.99
CA GLU A 61 0.33 18.56 -4.42
C GLU A 61 0.58 17.43 -3.43
N GLN A 62 1.60 16.60 -3.68
CA GLN A 62 1.98 15.53 -2.75
C GLN A 62 2.40 16.19 -1.43
N LYS A 63 1.48 16.24 -0.47
CA LYS A 63 1.82 16.66 0.88
C LYS A 63 2.86 15.68 1.41
N THR A 64 3.96 16.20 1.89
CA THR A 64 4.97 15.40 2.59
C THR A 64 4.28 14.63 3.71
N PRO A 65 4.49 13.30 3.83
CA PRO A 65 3.90 12.53 4.93
C PRO A 65 4.22 13.20 6.27
N ILE A 66 3.21 13.31 7.14
CA ILE A 66 3.39 13.89 8.46
C ILE A 66 4.03 12.82 9.34
N PHE A 67 5.29 13.04 9.72
CA PHE A 67 5.94 12.25 10.75
C PHE A 67 5.56 12.81 12.12
N THR A 68 4.87 12.03 12.92
CA THR A 68 4.55 12.35 14.32
C THR A 68 5.66 11.77 15.21
N PRO A 69 6.32 12.56 16.08
CA PRO A 69 7.29 12.00 17.02
C PRO A 69 6.63 10.94 17.90
N ALA A 70 7.27 9.79 18.06
CA ALA A 70 6.75 8.73 18.89
C ALA A 70 6.56 9.17 20.34
N PRO A 71 5.51 8.73 21.02
CA PRO A 71 5.40 8.85 22.47
C PRO A 71 6.54 8.12 23.16
N GLN A 72 6.84 8.49 24.41
CA GLN A 72 7.93 7.86 25.17
C GLN A 72 7.71 6.35 25.27
N LYS A 73 8.81 5.62 25.00
CA LYS A 73 8.91 4.16 25.00
C LYS A 73 8.40 3.56 26.31
N SER A 74 7.58 2.52 26.25
CA SER A 74 7.38 1.65 27.42
C SER A 74 8.72 0.99 27.78
N GLU A 75 9.04 0.93 29.06
CA GLU A 75 10.33 0.38 29.54
C GLU A 75 10.43 -1.14 29.36
N ASP A 76 9.31 -1.83 29.14
CA ASP A 76 9.30 -3.28 28.94
C ASP A 76 9.47 -3.65 27.47
N PRO A 77 10.37 -4.60 27.16
CA PRO A 77 10.52 -5.12 25.82
C PRO A 77 9.21 -5.78 25.37
N PRO A 78 8.81 -5.62 24.09
CA PRO A 78 7.60 -6.25 23.59
C PRO A 78 7.71 -7.77 23.72
N VAL A 79 6.69 -8.39 24.32
CA VAL A 79 6.58 -9.85 24.35
C VAL A 79 6.17 -10.31 22.96
N LEU A 80 7.10 -10.93 22.24
CA LEU A 80 6.80 -11.51 20.94
C LEU A 80 5.86 -12.72 21.12
N PRO A 81 4.78 -12.81 20.35
CA PRO A 81 3.90 -13.97 20.41
C PRO A 81 4.66 -15.23 20.01
N VAL A 82 4.52 -16.28 20.80
CA VAL A 82 5.02 -17.61 20.47
C VAL A 82 3.87 -18.37 19.81
N PHE A 83 4.11 -18.89 18.62
CA PHE A 83 3.16 -19.68 17.88
C PHE A 83 3.44 -21.19 18.08
N SER A 84 2.39 -21.96 18.20
CA SER A 84 2.40 -23.43 18.29
C SER A 84 1.90 -24.06 17.00
N GLN A 85 2.12 -25.36 16.84
CA GLN A 85 1.57 -26.11 15.71
C GLN A 85 0.03 -25.99 15.62
N THR A 86 -0.66 -25.92 16.75
CA THR A 86 -2.12 -25.76 16.78
C THR A 86 -2.59 -24.38 16.32
N ASP A 87 -1.72 -23.39 16.30
CA ASP A 87 -2.07 -22.06 15.77
C ASP A 87 -2.18 -22.07 14.23
N ALA A 88 -1.54 -23.04 13.57
CA ALA A 88 -1.67 -23.24 12.12
C ALA A 88 -3.10 -23.63 11.71
N ASP A 89 -3.83 -24.33 12.58
CA ASP A 89 -5.22 -24.74 12.33
C ASP A 89 -6.19 -23.54 12.32
N LEU A 90 -5.77 -22.41 12.85
CA LEU A 90 -6.55 -21.16 12.83
C LEU A 90 -6.37 -20.37 11.52
N VAL A 91 -5.42 -20.77 10.67
CA VAL A 91 -5.05 -20.00 9.47
C VAL A 91 -5.68 -20.62 8.23
N GLU A 92 -6.52 -19.85 7.56
CA GLU A 92 -7.08 -20.25 6.27
C GLU A 92 -6.35 -19.52 5.15
N ILE A 93 -5.69 -20.28 4.26
CA ILE A 93 -4.92 -19.74 3.13
C ILE A 93 -5.59 -20.16 1.82
N ARG A 94 -5.99 -19.19 1.02
CA ARG A 94 -6.32 -19.42 -0.38
C ARG A 94 -5.09 -19.21 -1.24
N ASN A 95 -4.43 -20.30 -1.58
CA ASN A 95 -3.23 -20.28 -2.40
C ASN A 95 -3.55 -20.37 -3.90
N THR A 96 -3.17 -19.36 -4.67
CA THR A 96 -3.28 -19.30 -6.13
C THR A 96 -1.93 -19.13 -6.80
N SER A 97 -0.82 -19.16 -6.03
CA SER A 97 0.53 -18.84 -6.52
C SER A 97 1.21 -19.98 -7.28
N GLY A 98 0.74 -21.20 -7.11
CA GLY A 98 1.42 -22.41 -7.63
C GLY A 98 2.60 -22.89 -6.78
N TYR A 99 2.93 -22.23 -5.67
CA TYR A 99 3.93 -22.67 -4.69
C TYR A 99 3.27 -23.48 -3.59
N ASP A 100 3.99 -24.44 -3.01
CA ASP A 100 3.54 -25.12 -1.79
C ASP A 100 3.65 -24.16 -0.61
N VAL A 101 2.57 -24.09 0.18
CA VAL A 101 2.45 -23.17 1.30
C VAL A 101 1.91 -23.94 2.51
N GLU A 102 2.74 -24.03 3.55
CA GLU A 102 2.40 -24.70 4.81
C GLU A 102 2.37 -23.67 5.94
N ALA A 103 1.18 -23.44 6.52
CA ALA A 103 0.98 -22.44 7.57
C ALA A 103 1.88 -22.68 8.79
N ALA A 104 2.08 -23.94 9.20
CA ALA A 104 2.94 -24.29 10.32
C ALA A 104 4.40 -23.87 10.11
N ALA A 105 4.96 -24.13 8.94
CA ALA A 105 6.32 -23.74 8.61
C ALA A 105 6.47 -22.19 8.56
N LEU A 106 5.46 -21.51 8.06
CA LEU A 106 5.45 -20.04 8.01
C LEU A 106 5.35 -19.39 9.40
N LEU A 107 4.67 -20.04 10.35
CA LEU A 107 4.61 -19.58 11.75
C LEU A 107 5.96 -19.68 12.44
N GLU A 108 6.80 -20.67 12.08
CA GLU A 108 8.14 -20.86 12.65
C GLU A 108 9.16 -19.86 12.10
N ASN A 109 8.95 -19.30 10.93
CA ASN A 109 9.88 -18.36 10.31
C ASN A 109 10.15 -17.14 11.22
N ASN A 110 11.42 -16.85 11.47
CA ASN A 110 11.82 -15.64 12.18
C ASN A 110 11.87 -14.45 11.21
N LEU A 111 11.10 -13.41 11.49
CA LEU A 111 11.04 -12.22 10.65
C LEU A 111 12.22 -11.26 10.84
N ASN A 112 12.98 -11.40 11.93
CA ASN A 112 14.19 -10.59 12.25
C ASN A 112 14.00 -9.07 12.09
N TRP A 113 12.81 -8.57 12.43
CA TRP A 113 12.49 -7.15 12.32
C TRP A 113 12.78 -6.40 13.61
N ASN A 114 13.27 -5.17 13.46
CA ASN A 114 13.33 -4.21 14.54
C ASN A 114 12.36 -3.06 14.25
N LEU A 115 11.11 -3.21 14.65
CA LEU A 115 10.09 -2.16 14.46
C LEU A 115 10.21 -1.01 15.47
N HIS A 116 11.02 -1.15 16.53
CA HIS A 116 11.21 -0.14 17.56
C HIS A 116 12.48 0.71 17.35
N ALA A 117 12.90 0.90 16.11
CA ALA A 117 14.03 1.79 15.79
C ALA A 117 13.70 3.27 16.08
N ASN A 118 14.74 4.11 16.19
CA ASN A 118 14.59 5.54 16.39
C ASN A 118 14.09 6.32 15.15
N ALA A 119 13.98 5.64 14.01
CA ALA A 119 13.45 6.15 12.75
C ALA A 119 12.12 5.45 12.41
N PRO A 120 11.32 5.96 11.46
CA PRO A 120 10.14 5.28 10.96
C PRO A 120 10.47 3.90 10.38
N THR A 121 9.73 2.88 10.82
CA THR A 121 9.91 1.48 10.40
C THR A 121 8.68 0.93 9.66
N VAL A 122 7.57 1.65 9.71
CA VAL A 122 6.31 1.28 9.05
C VAL A 122 5.87 2.41 8.13
N LEU A 123 5.43 2.04 6.93
CA LEU A 123 4.70 2.90 6.02
C LEU A 123 3.25 2.40 5.93
N ILE A 124 2.30 3.30 6.12
CA ILE A 124 0.90 3.08 5.79
C ILE A 124 0.55 3.95 4.60
N LEU A 125 -0.12 3.39 3.59
CA LEU A 125 -0.61 4.10 2.43
C LEU A 125 -1.98 3.55 2.00
N HIS A 126 -2.56 4.20 0.98
CA HIS A 126 -3.87 3.85 0.43
C HIS A 126 -3.84 4.02 -1.09
N THR A 127 -3.61 2.94 -1.83
CA THR A 127 -3.68 2.99 -3.31
C THR A 127 -5.03 3.53 -3.76
N HIS A 128 -6.11 3.20 -3.05
CA HIS A 128 -7.46 3.73 -3.28
C HIS A 128 -7.95 4.53 -2.07
N GLY A 129 -7.33 5.69 -1.81
CA GLY A 129 -7.60 6.52 -0.63
C GLY A 129 -9.03 7.04 -0.52
N THR A 130 -9.77 7.11 -1.64
CA THR A 130 -11.18 7.53 -1.61
C THR A 130 -12.15 6.42 -1.20
N GLU A 131 -11.69 5.17 -1.03
CA GLU A 131 -12.56 4.07 -0.60
C GLU A 131 -13.23 4.36 0.73
N SER A 132 -14.57 4.29 0.74
CA SER A 132 -15.39 4.50 1.93
C SER A 132 -16.25 3.28 2.23
N TYR A 133 -16.74 3.23 3.43
CA TYR A 133 -17.66 2.20 3.90
C TYR A 133 -19.12 2.55 3.58
N THR A 134 -20.06 1.79 4.13
CA THR A 134 -21.48 2.08 3.97
C THR A 134 -21.77 3.52 4.38
N LYS A 135 -22.44 4.24 3.50
CA LYS A 135 -22.74 5.66 3.71
C LYS A 135 -23.51 5.89 5.01
N THR A 136 -23.01 6.84 5.78
CA THR A 136 -23.76 7.48 6.87
C THR A 136 -24.35 8.80 6.35
N GLU A 137 -25.34 9.37 7.02
CA GLU A 137 -25.98 10.63 6.58
C GLU A 137 -25.04 11.85 6.59
N ASN A 138 -23.84 11.71 7.11
CA ASN A 138 -22.96 12.81 7.49
C ASN A 138 -21.86 13.16 6.48
N TYR A 139 -21.73 12.44 5.33
CA TYR A 139 -20.70 12.74 4.36
C TYR A 139 -21.19 12.72 2.91
N ALA A 140 -20.49 13.45 2.03
CA ALA A 140 -20.76 13.47 0.59
C ALA A 140 -19.93 12.39 -0.12
N GLU A 141 -20.57 11.56 -0.92
CA GLU A 141 -19.92 10.65 -1.84
C GLU A 141 -19.55 11.34 -3.15
N THR A 142 -18.36 11.05 -3.67
CA THR A 142 -17.98 11.41 -5.04
C THR A 142 -18.57 10.42 -6.06
N THR A 143 -18.53 9.14 -5.72
CA THR A 143 -19.21 8.03 -6.41
C THR A 143 -19.64 7.01 -5.35
N LYS A 144 -20.41 5.98 -5.74
CA LYS A 144 -20.89 4.95 -4.81
C LYS A 144 -19.74 4.35 -3.99
N TYR A 145 -19.81 4.49 -2.67
CA TYR A 145 -18.80 4.03 -1.68
C TYR A 145 -17.41 4.64 -1.86
N ARG A 146 -17.35 5.91 -2.30
CA ARG A 146 -16.12 6.69 -2.38
C ARG A 146 -16.35 8.12 -1.91
N THR A 147 -15.38 8.66 -1.16
CA THR A 147 -15.40 10.06 -0.72
C THR A 147 -13.98 10.58 -0.57
N GLN A 148 -13.80 11.88 -0.81
CA GLN A 148 -12.55 12.58 -0.49
C GLN A 148 -12.49 13.09 0.95
N ASP A 149 -13.59 12.93 1.71
CA ASP A 149 -13.59 13.25 3.14
C ASP A 149 -12.83 12.17 3.91
N THR A 150 -11.65 12.54 4.40
CA THR A 150 -10.75 11.63 5.12
C THR A 150 -11.32 11.12 6.45
N GLY A 151 -12.39 11.72 6.96
CA GLY A 151 -13.09 11.23 8.14
C GLY A 151 -13.94 9.98 7.88
N TYR A 152 -14.26 9.69 6.62
CA TYR A 152 -15.20 8.63 6.24
C TYR A 152 -14.65 7.61 5.23
N ASN A 153 -13.36 7.68 4.92
CA ASN A 153 -12.70 6.75 4.01
C ASN A 153 -11.58 5.96 4.70
N VAL A 154 -10.88 5.10 3.96
CA VAL A 154 -9.82 4.23 4.49
C VAL A 154 -8.67 5.00 5.15
N VAL A 155 -8.48 6.30 4.84
CA VAL A 155 -7.46 7.15 5.48
C VAL A 155 -7.72 7.27 6.98
N SER A 156 -8.99 7.37 7.42
CA SER A 156 -9.32 7.41 8.86
C SER A 156 -8.92 6.12 9.59
N ILE A 157 -8.98 4.98 8.90
CA ILE A 157 -8.51 3.71 9.46
C ILE A 157 -6.98 3.73 9.57
N GLY A 158 -6.29 4.24 8.54
CA GLY A 158 -4.84 4.45 8.57
C GLY A 158 -4.41 5.37 9.73
N ASP A 159 -5.14 6.46 9.97
CA ASP A 159 -4.90 7.34 11.13
C ASP A 159 -5.00 6.57 12.45
N ARG A 160 -6.03 5.73 12.60
CA ARG A 160 -6.22 4.95 13.82
C ARG A 160 -5.16 3.86 14.00
N VAL A 161 -4.76 3.17 12.93
CA VAL A 161 -3.66 2.18 12.96
C VAL A 161 -2.35 2.88 13.32
N THR A 162 -2.07 4.05 12.73
CA THR A 162 -0.90 4.87 13.06
C THR A 162 -0.85 5.19 14.54
N GLU A 163 -1.93 5.72 15.11
CA GLU A 163 -2.03 6.04 16.54
C GLU A 163 -1.73 4.83 17.42
N LEU A 164 -2.28 3.66 17.08
CA LEU A 164 -2.07 2.43 17.84
C LEU A 164 -0.62 1.94 17.77
N LEU A 165 0.01 1.99 16.62
CA LEU A 165 1.40 1.61 16.43
C LEU A 165 2.35 2.57 17.15
N GLU A 166 2.10 3.88 17.06
CA GLU A 166 2.91 4.89 17.75
C GLU A 166 2.79 4.77 19.26
N ASN A 167 1.59 4.50 19.79
CA ASN A 167 1.38 4.20 21.21
C ASN A 167 2.13 2.92 21.67
N ALA A 168 2.37 1.98 20.76
CA ALA A 168 3.20 0.82 21.01
C ALA A 168 4.70 1.09 20.80
N GLY A 169 5.11 2.34 20.53
CA GLY A 169 6.51 2.73 20.31
C GLY A 169 7.06 2.44 18.92
N ILE A 170 6.19 2.13 17.97
CA ILE A 170 6.55 1.89 16.56
C ILE A 170 6.32 3.18 15.77
N ARG A 171 7.36 3.70 15.12
CA ARG A 171 7.28 4.94 14.34
C ARG A 171 6.73 4.68 12.95
N VAL A 172 5.75 5.48 12.54
CA VAL A 172 4.99 5.31 11.30
C VAL A 172 5.14 6.51 10.39
N VAL A 173 5.29 6.28 9.09
CA VAL A 173 4.98 7.25 8.04
C VAL A 173 3.60 6.89 7.52
N HIS A 174 2.63 7.79 7.65
CA HIS A 174 1.30 7.60 7.08
C HIS A 174 1.14 8.51 5.85
N ASP A 175 1.17 7.93 4.65
CA ASP A 175 0.85 8.61 3.42
C ASP A 175 -0.67 8.70 3.25
N ARG A 176 -1.22 9.87 3.50
CA ARG A 176 -2.66 10.17 3.42
C ARG A 176 -3.12 10.60 2.02
N THR A 177 -2.22 10.50 1.03
CA THR A 177 -2.52 10.86 -0.36
C THR A 177 -3.57 9.92 -0.95
N MET A 178 -4.57 10.48 -1.60
CA MET A 178 -5.57 9.71 -2.35
C MET A 178 -5.04 9.46 -3.75
N HIS A 179 -4.32 8.37 -3.94
CA HIS A 179 -3.66 8.03 -5.22
C HIS A 179 -4.64 7.72 -6.34
N ASP A 180 -5.89 7.46 -6.03
CA ASP A 180 -6.99 7.25 -6.98
C ASP A 180 -7.71 8.55 -7.41
N THR A 181 -7.14 9.70 -7.07
CA THR A 181 -7.62 11.03 -7.49
C THR A 181 -6.50 11.80 -8.19
N PRO A 182 -6.72 12.36 -9.38
CA PRO A 182 -7.96 12.45 -10.14
C PRO A 182 -8.27 11.22 -11.02
N SER A 183 -7.41 10.22 -11.08
CA SER A 183 -7.56 9.05 -11.95
C SER A 183 -7.48 7.74 -11.15
N TYR A 184 -8.58 6.98 -11.19
CA TYR A 184 -8.64 5.65 -10.59
C TYR A 184 -7.66 4.66 -11.26
N ASP A 185 -7.61 4.66 -12.59
CA ASP A 185 -6.78 3.71 -13.36
C ASP A 185 -5.27 3.92 -13.14
N TYR A 186 -4.89 5.13 -12.72
CA TYR A 186 -3.49 5.48 -12.44
C TYR A 186 -3.07 5.24 -10.98
N SER A 187 -3.99 4.86 -10.11
CA SER A 187 -3.77 4.79 -8.66
C SER A 187 -2.58 3.92 -8.25
N TYR A 188 -2.45 2.72 -8.81
CA TYR A 188 -1.32 1.81 -8.53
C TYR A 188 0.04 2.39 -8.95
N THR A 189 0.08 3.10 -10.08
CA THR A 189 1.31 3.76 -10.53
C THR A 189 1.68 4.91 -9.61
N ALA A 190 0.70 5.74 -9.22
CA ALA A 190 0.90 6.84 -8.29
C ALA A 190 1.35 6.35 -6.90
N ALA A 191 0.68 5.35 -6.35
CA ALA A 191 1.02 4.73 -5.07
C ALA A 191 2.44 4.15 -5.08
N ARG A 192 2.82 3.42 -6.15
CA ARG A 192 4.17 2.87 -6.31
C ARG A 192 5.25 3.94 -6.36
N GLN A 193 5.00 5.05 -7.08
CA GLN A 193 5.94 6.17 -7.15
C GLN A 193 6.09 6.86 -5.79
N ALA A 194 4.98 7.10 -5.08
CA ALA A 194 4.99 7.66 -3.74
C ALA A 194 5.74 6.75 -2.76
N THR A 195 5.45 5.45 -2.76
CA THR A 195 6.14 4.45 -1.95
C THR A 195 7.65 4.46 -2.20
N ALA A 196 8.09 4.41 -3.46
CA ALA A 196 9.52 4.46 -3.80
C ALA A 196 10.21 5.73 -3.27
N LYS A 197 9.55 6.88 -3.38
CA LYS A 197 10.05 8.15 -2.84
C LYS A 197 10.15 8.13 -1.32
N ILE A 198 9.12 7.63 -0.62
CA ILE A 198 9.10 7.53 0.84
C ILE A 198 10.18 6.58 1.33
N LEU A 199 10.33 5.41 0.73
CA LEU A 199 11.36 4.43 1.09
C LEU A 199 12.78 4.99 0.88
N SER A 200 12.99 5.86 -0.12
CA SER A 200 14.28 6.54 -0.31
C SER A 200 14.58 7.58 0.79
N GLN A 201 13.56 8.17 1.40
CA GLN A 201 13.67 9.15 2.48
C GLN A 201 13.80 8.48 3.86
N TYR A 202 13.18 7.31 4.03
CA TYR A 202 13.11 6.56 5.27
C TYR A 202 13.58 5.12 5.04
N PRO A 203 14.90 4.89 4.95
CA PRO A 203 15.47 3.58 4.59
C PRO A 203 15.25 2.49 5.65
N ASP A 204 14.89 2.86 6.88
CA ASP A 204 14.60 1.93 7.96
C ASP A 204 13.18 1.32 7.89
N ILE A 205 12.34 1.78 6.95
CA ILE A 205 11.02 1.18 6.74
C ILE A 205 11.19 -0.26 6.27
N SER A 206 10.67 -1.19 7.05
CA SER A 206 10.71 -2.63 6.80
C SER A 206 9.31 -3.25 6.62
N LEU A 207 8.25 -2.49 6.89
CA LEU A 207 6.87 -2.90 6.69
C LEU A 207 6.09 -1.83 5.92
N VAL A 208 5.42 -2.26 4.85
CA VAL A 208 4.51 -1.41 4.09
C VAL A 208 3.11 -2.01 4.15
N LEU A 209 2.14 -1.22 4.57
CA LEU A 209 0.73 -1.59 4.66
C LEU A 209 -0.08 -0.74 3.68
N ASP A 210 -0.65 -1.37 2.66
CA ASP A 210 -1.64 -0.73 1.79
C ASP A 210 -3.04 -1.08 2.28
N LEU A 211 -3.71 -0.11 2.91
CA LEU A 211 -5.01 -0.33 3.54
C LEU A 211 -6.14 -0.02 2.56
N HIS A 212 -6.95 -1.03 2.30
CA HIS A 212 -8.13 -0.99 1.45
C HIS A 212 -9.38 -1.38 2.24
N ARG A 213 -10.52 -1.20 1.61
CA ARG A 213 -11.73 -1.96 1.94
C ARG A 213 -12.08 -2.88 0.79
N ASP A 214 -12.76 -3.99 1.07
CA ASP A 214 -13.28 -4.86 0.02
C ASP A 214 -14.67 -4.41 -0.43
N SER A 215 -15.06 -4.80 -1.64
CA SER A 215 -16.38 -4.56 -2.21
C SER A 215 -16.99 -5.89 -2.63
N MET A 216 -18.01 -6.33 -1.90
CA MET A 216 -18.73 -7.55 -2.21
C MET A 216 -20.18 -7.24 -2.57
N GLU A 217 -20.63 -7.82 -3.67
CA GLU A 217 -22.03 -7.74 -4.11
C GLU A 217 -22.58 -9.15 -4.31
N SER A 218 -23.84 -9.33 -3.93
CA SER A 218 -24.59 -10.54 -4.26
C SER A 218 -24.88 -10.63 -5.75
N SER A 219 -25.31 -11.79 -6.22
CA SER A 219 -25.77 -11.96 -7.61
C SER A 219 -26.94 -11.04 -7.99
N SER A 220 -27.67 -10.53 -7.00
CA SER A 220 -28.77 -9.55 -7.18
C SER A 220 -28.30 -8.09 -7.12
N GLY A 221 -26.98 -7.83 -7.01
CA GLY A 221 -26.41 -6.48 -6.93
C GLY A 221 -26.53 -5.81 -5.56
N ASN A 222 -26.94 -6.55 -4.53
CA ASN A 222 -26.97 -6.03 -3.17
C ASN A 222 -25.58 -6.11 -2.54
N GLN A 223 -25.19 -5.07 -1.82
CA GLN A 223 -23.94 -5.07 -1.08
C GLN A 223 -23.96 -6.11 0.03
N ILE A 224 -22.86 -6.87 0.16
CA ILE A 224 -22.63 -7.81 1.24
C ILE A 224 -21.69 -7.14 2.25
N THR A 225 -22.09 -7.12 3.52
CA THR A 225 -21.27 -6.63 4.62
C THR A 225 -20.71 -7.83 5.37
N ALA A 226 -19.39 -8.04 5.28
CA ALA A 226 -18.71 -9.10 6.02
C ALA A 226 -18.36 -8.60 7.41
N THR A 227 -19.09 -9.07 8.43
CA THR A 227 -18.88 -8.68 9.83
C THR A 227 -18.83 -9.90 10.74
N VAL A 228 -18.22 -9.71 11.91
CA VAL A 228 -18.22 -10.66 13.02
C VAL A 228 -18.70 -9.93 14.29
N PRO A 229 -19.57 -10.54 15.08
CA PRO A 229 -20.02 -9.95 16.34
C PRO A 229 -18.88 -9.93 17.36
N THR A 230 -18.71 -8.79 18.03
CA THR A 230 -17.75 -8.61 19.13
C THR A 230 -18.45 -8.02 20.34
N PRO A 231 -17.85 -8.08 21.54
CA PRO A 231 -18.42 -7.44 22.74
C PRO A 231 -18.64 -5.93 22.60
N LYS A 232 -17.99 -5.28 21.62
CA LYS A 232 -18.10 -3.83 21.35
C LYS A 232 -19.01 -3.50 20.17
N GLY A 233 -19.69 -4.48 19.60
CA GLY A 233 -20.49 -4.37 18.38
C GLY A 233 -19.87 -5.13 17.21
N ASP A 234 -20.54 -5.10 16.06
CA ASP A 234 -20.07 -5.80 14.89
C ASP A 234 -18.77 -5.17 14.35
N ALA A 235 -17.76 -6.01 14.12
CA ALA A 235 -16.51 -5.62 13.50
C ALA A 235 -16.44 -6.09 12.04
N ALA A 236 -15.87 -5.28 11.16
CA ALA A 236 -15.58 -5.69 9.79
C ALA A 236 -14.54 -6.83 9.78
N GLN A 237 -14.81 -7.87 9.00
CA GLN A 237 -13.82 -8.93 8.80
C GLN A 237 -12.63 -8.41 7.98
N LEU A 238 -11.47 -8.98 8.29
CA LEU A 238 -10.20 -8.66 7.65
C LEU A 238 -9.81 -9.72 6.61
N MET A 239 -9.13 -9.29 5.56
CA MET A 239 -8.51 -10.17 4.57
C MET A 239 -7.08 -9.69 4.33
N LEU A 240 -6.11 -10.59 4.51
CA LEU A 240 -4.70 -10.32 4.24
C LEU A 240 -4.38 -10.82 2.84
N VAL A 241 -3.91 -9.92 1.97
CA VAL A 241 -3.58 -10.22 0.56
C VAL A 241 -2.08 -10.08 0.37
N MET A 242 -1.44 -11.15 -0.10
CA MET A 242 0.01 -11.20 -0.34
C MET A 242 0.30 -11.48 -1.81
N GLY A 243 1.17 -10.67 -2.40
CA GLY A 243 1.75 -10.95 -3.71
C GLY A 243 2.79 -12.08 -3.63
N SER A 244 3.03 -12.78 -4.73
CA SER A 244 4.08 -13.80 -4.88
C SER A 244 4.76 -13.68 -6.23
N ASN A 245 5.85 -14.44 -6.44
CA ASN A 245 6.49 -14.57 -7.75
C ASN A 245 5.67 -15.43 -8.74
N GLY A 246 4.57 -15.99 -8.33
CA GLY A 246 3.59 -16.61 -9.23
C GLY A 246 3.16 -15.61 -10.30
N ASN A 247 2.80 -16.08 -11.48
CA ASN A 247 2.37 -15.23 -12.61
C ASN A 247 3.44 -14.25 -13.15
N GLY A 248 4.73 -14.50 -12.90
CA GLY A 248 5.84 -13.70 -13.45
C GLY A 248 6.04 -12.34 -12.77
N GLN A 249 5.43 -12.12 -11.63
CA GLN A 249 5.68 -10.94 -10.81
C GLN A 249 7.03 -11.05 -10.07
N ASN A 250 7.62 -9.92 -9.70
CA ASN A 250 8.87 -9.88 -8.93
C ASN A 250 8.60 -9.41 -7.50
N HIS A 251 8.42 -10.38 -6.60
CA HIS A 251 8.25 -10.18 -5.16
C HIS A 251 9.31 -11.00 -4.40
N PRO A 252 10.58 -10.55 -4.35
CA PRO A 252 11.70 -11.36 -3.84
C PRO A 252 11.51 -11.81 -2.38
N ASP A 253 10.82 -11.04 -1.56
CA ASP A 253 10.57 -11.32 -0.15
C ASP A 253 9.16 -11.86 0.13
N TRP A 254 8.48 -12.42 -0.86
CA TRP A 254 7.08 -12.85 -0.75
C TRP A 254 6.85 -13.87 0.38
N GLU A 255 7.80 -14.78 0.64
CA GLU A 255 7.69 -15.77 1.71
C GLU A 255 7.73 -15.12 3.10
N LYS A 256 8.57 -14.09 3.28
CA LYS A 256 8.60 -13.30 4.53
C LYS A 256 7.29 -12.53 4.74
N ASN A 257 6.78 -11.92 3.66
CA ASN A 257 5.51 -11.22 3.71
C ASN A 257 4.36 -12.18 4.05
N LEU A 258 4.36 -13.37 3.46
CA LEU A 258 3.39 -14.41 3.76
C LEU A 258 3.52 -14.91 5.20
N SER A 259 4.74 -15.10 5.72
CA SER A 259 4.98 -15.47 7.12
C SER A 259 4.41 -14.43 8.08
N LEU A 260 4.57 -13.14 7.79
CA LEU A 260 3.93 -12.09 8.58
C LEU A 260 2.42 -12.20 8.54
N ALA A 261 1.84 -12.34 7.33
CA ALA A 261 0.40 -12.44 7.18
C ALA A 261 -0.19 -13.63 7.94
N VAL A 262 0.48 -14.79 7.90
CA VAL A 262 0.08 -16.00 8.64
C VAL A 262 0.14 -15.78 10.15
N LYS A 263 1.20 -15.14 10.65
CA LYS A 263 1.33 -14.77 12.08
C LYS A 263 0.25 -13.78 12.52
N LEU A 264 -0.03 -12.77 11.72
CA LEU A 264 -1.12 -11.81 11.98
C LEU A 264 -2.48 -12.49 11.97
N HIS A 265 -2.75 -13.36 10.99
CA HIS A 265 -3.99 -14.11 10.88
C HIS A 265 -4.21 -14.97 12.13
N ALA A 266 -3.23 -15.80 12.51
CA ALA A 266 -3.33 -16.64 13.71
C ALA A 266 -3.57 -15.80 14.97
N GLN A 267 -2.86 -14.70 15.14
CA GLN A 267 -3.02 -13.82 16.31
C GLN A 267 -4.39 -13.12 16.32
N LEU A 268 -4.89 -12.70 15.18
CA LEU A 268 -6.21 -12.08 15.05
C LEU A 268 -7.31 -13.09 15.37
N GLU A 269 -7.25 -14.30 14.83
CA GLU A 269 -8.21 -15.37 15.12
C GLU A 269 -8.20 -15.80 16.59
N LYS A 270 -7.03 -15.84 17.24
CA LYS A 270 -6.92 -16.07 18.71
C LYS A 270 -7.60 -14.97 19.50
N SER A 271 -7.50 -13.74 19.06
CA SER A 271 -8.03 -12.57 19.78
C SER A 271 -9.52 -12.34 19.50
N CYS A 272 -9.97 -12.65 18.31
CA CYS A 272 -11.35 -12.46 17.85
C CYS A 272 -11.69 -13.53 16.80
N PRO A 273 -12.19 -14.69 17.22
CA PRO A 273 -12.52 -15.78 16.30
C PRO A 273 -13.49 -15.36 15.19
N GLY A 274 -13.15 -15.68 13.95
CA GLY A 274 -13.92 -15.32 12.76
C GLY A 274 -13.64 -13.91 12.23
N ILE A 275 -12.66 -13.19 12.78
CA ILE A 275 -12.29 -11.84 12.28
C ILE A 275 -11.61 -11.90 10.93
N CYS A 276 -10.83 -12.92 10.66
CA CYS A 276 -10.20 -13.12 9.36
C CYS A 276 -11.14 -13.92 8.45
N ARG A 277 -11.16 -13.56 7.19
CA ARG A 277 -11.91 -14.32 6.18
C ARG A 277 -11.01 -14.68 5.01
N PRO A 278 -11.23 -15.85 4.39
CA PRO A 278 -10.53 -16.19 3.17
C PRO A 278 -10.97 -15.26 2.02
N PRO A 279 -10.10 -14.99 1.04
CA PRO A 279 -10.49 -14.26 -0.17
C PRO A 279 -11.66 -14.99 -0.88
N PRO A 280 -12.60 -14.25 -1.49
CA PRO A 280 -13.73 -14.88 -2.19
C PRO A 280 -13.24 -15.75 -3.35
N THR A 281 -13.94 -16.89 -3.58
CA THR A 281 -13.55 -17.91 -4.55
C THR A 281 -13.59 -17.50 -6.02
N THR A 282 -14.10 -16.30 -6.32
CA THR A 282 -14.44 -15.85 -7.69
C THR A 282 -13.55 -14.73 -8.26
N ARG A 283 -12.54 -14.23 -7.52
CA ARG A 283 -11.58 -13.27 -8.08
C ARG A 283 -10.19 -13.91 -8.18
N PRO A 284 -9.53 -13.83 -9.36
CA PRO A 284 -8.08 -14.04 -9.39
C PRO A 284 -7.44 -13.01 -8.46
N ALA A 285 -6.46 -13.42 -7.65
CA ALA A 285 -5.61 -12.49 -6.93
C ALA A 285 -4.95 -11.56 -7.95
N VAL A 286 -5.13 -10.26 -7.80
CA VAL A 286 -4.53 -9.23 -8.64
C VAL A 286 -3.06 -9.08 -8.30
#